data_b6d6fc9c4bbad2b437a35bdb9f46c706
#
_entry.id   b6d6fc9c4bbad2b437a35bdb9f46c706
#
_cell.length_a   1.000
_cell.length_b   1.000
_cell.length_c   1.000
_cell.angle_alpha   90.00
_cell.angle_beta   90.00
_cell.angle_gamma   90.00
#
_symmetry.space_group_name_H-M   'P 1'
#
loop_
_entity.id
_entity.type
_entity.pdbx_description
1 polymer ?
#
loop_
_entity_poly.entity_id
_entity_poly.type
_entity_poly.pdbx_seq_one_letter_code
_entity_poly.pdbx_strand_id
1 'polypeptide(L)'
;MTGGGGRGGAPGGPGGRYVRANAVGSLAKFMDYVTYGYMIDNVALLITGTLHERDTRELLERCHPLGWFETMPVLCVATNIEELYNSVLIETPLAQYFKGSLSHQDLDELNIEIVRNTLYKNYLEDFYHFVNTHPEMAGTPTSEAMSEMLEFEADRRAINITLNSFGTELSKADRKKLYPNFGKLYPEGTLMLSRADDAEGVRLAVDGVHDYKTFFDAVSIGGGASGPSNMGGGSTEGKSLEDLFYQKEMEISKNAFTRQFTYAIVYAWVKLREQVCQAGKPRWAQPQLIMDRKSAISPGLPSV
;
A
#
# COMPACT_ATOMS: atom_id res chain seq x y z
N MET A 1 25.17 -19.76 -32.27
CA MET A 1 24.28 -20.37 -31.27
C MET A 1 23.99 -19.31 -30.23
N THR A 2 22.86 -18.65 -30.37
CA THR A 2 22.46 -17.49 -29.61
C THR A 2 21.57 -17.95 -28.43
N GLY A 3 22.09 -17.86 -27.22
CA GLY A 3 21.34 -18.12 -26.00
C GLY A 3 20.35 -16.99 -25.72
N GLY A 4 19.06 -17.27 -25.92
CA GLY A 4 17.96 -16.39 -25.56
C GLY A 4 17.77 -16.36 -24.04
N GLY A 5 18.25 -15.33 -23.37
CA GLY A 5 17.92 -15.04 -21.99
C GLY A 5 16.45 -14.66 -21.87
N GLY A 6 15.64 -15.52 -21.26
CA GLY A 6 14.25 -15.23 -20.95
C GLY A 6 14.15 -14.04 -19.99
N ARG A 7 13.66 -12.90 -20.49
CA ARG A 7 13.27 -11.75 -19.67
C ARG A 7 12.07 -12.19 -18.82
N GLY A 8 12.28 -12.39 -17.55
CA GLY A 8 11.19 -12.56 -16.58
C GLY A 8 10.26 -11.36 -16.68
N GLY A 9 9.03 -11.60 -17.16
CA GLY A 9 8.03 -10.54 -17.32
C GLY A 9 7.71 -9.90 -15.98
N ALA A 10 7.92 -8.59 -15.89
CA ALA A 10 7.55 -7.78 -14.73
C ALA A 10 6.06 -7.97 -14.38
N PRO A 11 5.68 -7.94 -13.10
CA PRO A 11 4.28 -7.97 -12.68
C PRO A 11 3.56 -6.75 -13.27
N GLY A 12 2.46 -6.96 -13.95
CA GLY A 12 1.78 -5.93 -14.73
C GLY A 12 2.21 -5.86 -16.20
N GLY A 13 2.90 -6.88 -16.71
CA GLY A 13 3.33 -7.00 -18.11
C GLY A 13 2.20 -6.77 -19.13
N PRO A 14 2.41 -7.09 -20.40
CA PRO A 14 1.55 -6.70 -21.53
C PRO A 14 0.05 -6.85 -21.31
N GLY A 15 -0.37 -7.79 -20.43
CA GLY A 15 -1.78 -8.07 -20.15
C GLY A 15 -2.56 -6.93 -19.52
N GLY A 16 -2.05 -6.26 -18.48
CA GLY A 16 -2.77 -5.15 -17.82
C GLY A 16 -2.94 -3.94 -18.73
N ARG A 17 -1.88 -3.58 -19.45
CA ARG A 17 -1.94 -2.51 -20.46
C ARG A 17 -2.86 -2.85 -21.62
N TYR A 18 -2.87 -4.11 -22.05
CA TYR A 18 -3.76 -4.58 -23.12
C TYR A 18 -5.23 -4.47 -22.71
N VAL A 19 -5.58 -4.90 -21.49
CA VAL A 19 -6.95 -4.77 -20.97
C VAL A 19 -7.36 -3.30 -20.90
N ARG A 20 -6.50 -2.43 -20.36
CA ARG A 20 -6.78 -0.98 -20.27
C ARG A 20 -6.96 -0.35 -21.65
N ALA A 21 -6.11 -0.68 -22.62
CA ALA A 21 -6.18 -0.14 -23.98
C ALA A 21 -7.48 -0.54 -24.73
N ASN A 22 -8.09 -1.66 -24.36
CA ASN A 22 -9.33 -2.16 -24.95
C ASN A 22 -10.57 -1.90 -24.08
N ALA A 23 -10.39 -1.34 -22.87
CA ALA A 23 -11.48 -1.00 -21.97
C ALA A 23 -12.14 0.32 -22.39
N VAL A 24 -13.46 0.37 -22.29
CA VAL A 24 -14.28 1.56 -22.58
C VAL A 24 -15.24 1.84 -21.41
N GLY A 25 -15.73 3.08 -21.31
CA GLY A 25 -16.73 3.46 -20.30
C GLY A 25 -16.26 3.25 -18.86
N SER A 26 -17.10 2.66 -18.04
CA SER A 26 -16.85 2.41 -16.62
C SER A 26 -15.68 1.46 -16.38
N LEU A 27 -15.48 0.47 -17.25
CA LEU A 27 -14.34 -0.44 -17.16
C LEU A 27 -13.01 0.30 -17.35
N ALA A 28 -12.96 1.25 -18.32
CA ALA A 28 -11.77 2.05 -18.53
C ALA A 28 -11.42 2.88 -17.28
N LYS A 29 -12.42 3.54 -16.69
CA LYS A 29 -12.26 4.31 -15.45
C LYS A 29 -11.87 3.41 -14.27
N PHE A 30 -12.46 2.23 -14.14
CA PHE A 30 -12.09 1.24 -13.14
C PHE A 30 -10.61 0.82 -13.27
N MET A 31 -10.15 0.58 -14.51
CA MET A 31 -8.76 0.24 -14.78
C MET A 31 -7.80 1.39 -14.42
N ASP A 32 -8.21 2.64 -14.59
CA ASP A 32 -7.42 3.80 -14.15
C ASP A 32 -7.26 3.78 -12.63
N TYR A 33 -8.32 3.56 -11.87
CA TYR A 33 -8.23 3.39 -10.41
C TYR A 33 -7.29 2.27 -9.99
N VAL A 34 -7.30 1.14 -10.67
CA VAL A 34 -6.36 0.03 -10.40
C VAL A 34 -4.91 0.47 -10.55
N THR A 35 -4.60 1.41 -11.44
CA THR A 35 -3.23 1.90 -11.68
C THR A 35 -2.79 2.99 -10.70
N TYR A 36 -3.72 3.75 -10.12
CA TYR A 36 -3.38 4.91 -9.28
C TYR A 36 -2.58 4.56 -8.02
N GLY A 37 -2.86 3.43 -7.38
CA GLY A 37 -2.06 2.96 -6.25
C GLY A 37 -0.58 2.77 -6.62
N TYR A 38 -0.31 2.16 -7.79
CA TYR A 38 1.05 1.98 -8.31
C TYR A 38 1.71 3.29 -8.73
N MET A 39 0.91 4.25 -9.24
CA MET A 39 1.41 5.59 -9.54
C MET A 39 1.85 6.31 -8.27
N ILE A 40 1.08 6.21 -7.18
CA ILE A 40 1.44 6.78 -5.88
C ILE A 40 2.76 6.20 -5.38
N ASP A 41 2.94 4.88 -5.44
CA ASP A 41 4.19 4.23 -5.01
C ASP A 41 5.39 4.66 -5.87
N ASN A 42 5.20 4.77 -7.18
CA ASN A 42 6.24 5.25 -8.09
C ASN A 42 6.62 6.70 -7.78
N VAL A 43 5.64 7.58 -7.59
CA VAL A 43 5.88 8.99 -7.23
C VAL A 43 6.63 9.09 -5.90
N ALA A 44 6.20 8.35 -4.87
CA ALA A 44 6.89 8.32 -3.59
C ALA A 44 8.34 7.82 -3.72
N LEU A 45 8.57 6.77 -4.54
CA LEU A 45 9.91 6.27 -4.84
C LEU A 45 10.79 7.32 -5.52
N LEU A 46 10.25 8.04 -6.51
CA LEU A 46 10.98 9.07 -7.24
C LEU A 46 11.30 10.26 -6.35
N ILE A 47 10.35 10.75 -5.55
CA ILE A 47 10.58 11.83 -4.59
C ILE A 47 11.70 11.44 -3.62
N THR A 48 11.58 10.28 -2.98
CA THR A 48 12.60 9.79 -2.03
C THR A 48 13.97 9.63 -2.71
N GLY A 49 13.99 9.11 -3.94
CA GLY A 49 15.22 8.89 -4.67
C GLY A 49 15.91 10.19 -5.07
N THR A 50 15.14 11.19 -5.51
CA THR A 50 15.66 12.53 -5.86
C THR A 50 16.22 13.25 -4.65
N LEU A 51 15.53 13.20 -3.50
CA LEU A 51 16.02 13.77 -2.23
C LEU A 51 17.35 13.16 -1.77
N HIS A 52 17.58 11.89 -2.07
CA HIS A 52 18.83 11.20 -1.74
C HIS A 52 19.84 11.15 -2.88
N GLU A 53 19.69 12.00 -3.89
CA GLU A 53 20.60 12.11 -5.05
C GLU A 53 20.90 10.76 -5.74
N ARG A 54 19.92 9.86 -5.81
CA ARG A 54 20.07 8.56 -6.45
C ARG A 54 20.03 8.68 -7.97
N ASP A 55 20.69 7.74 -8.65
CA ASP A 55 20.66 7.67 -10.11
C ASP A 55 19.21 7.50 -10.62
N THR A 56 18.79 8.46 -11.42
CA THR A 56 17.47 8.52 -12.07
C THR A 56 17.15 7.26 -12.87
N ARG A 57 18.15 6.66 -13.55
CA ARG A 57 17.94 5.43 -14.33
C ARG A 57 17.61 4.27 -13.44
N GLU A 58 18.34 4.11 -12.33
CA GLU A 58 18.08 3.06 -11.34
C GLU A 58 16.67 3.22 -10.73
N LEU A 59 16.25 4.45 -10.45
CA LEU A 59 14.92 4.74 -9.92
C LEU A 59 13.83 4.37 -10.93
N LEU A 60 13.96 4.73 -12.20
CA LEU A 60 12.98 4.39 -13.23
C LEU A 60 12.88 2.88 -13.47
N GLU A 61 13.99 2.15 -13.40
CA GLU A 61 13.99 0.68 -13.50
C GLU A 61 13.27 0.00 -12.32
N ARG A 62 13.25 0.63 -11.16
CA ARG A 62 12.55 0.14 -9.96
C ARG A 62 11.06 0.46 -9.95
N CYS A 63 10.63 1.42 -10.75
CA CYS A 63 9.23 1.81 -10.84
C CYS A 63 8.35 0.66 -11.30
N HIS A 64 7.17 0.56 -10.68
CA HIS A 64 6.21 -0.46 -11.05
C HIS A 64 5.59 -0.15 -12.43
N PRO A 65 5.57 -1.10 -13.37
CA PRO A 65 5.13 -0.83 -14.75
C PRO A 65 3.65 -0.46 -14.88
N LEU A 66 2.77 -0.86 -13.94
CA LEU A 66 1.38 -0.41 -13.92
C LEU A 66 1.22 1.04 -13.48
N GLY A 67 2.15 1.56 -12.70
CA GLY A 67 2.17 2.95 -12.26
C GLY A 67 2.92 3.89 -13.21
N TRP A 68 3.22 3.46 -14.42
CA TRP A 68 3.91 4.29 -15.41
C TRP A 68 2.94 5.29 -16.08
N PHE A 69 3.36 6.54 -16.18
CA PHE A 69 2.68 7.61 -16.91
C PHE A 69 3.70 8.46 -17.69
N GLU A 70 3.24 9.22 -18.69
CA GLU A 70 4.12 9.87 -19.69
C GLU A 70 5.07 10.90 -19.09
N THR A 71 4.62 11.64 -18.08
CA THR A 71 5.43 12.71 -17.45
C THR A 71 6.39 12.19 -16.37
N MET A 72 6.41 10.88 -16.09
CA MET A 72 7.28 10.28 -15.06
C MET A 72 8.79 10.57 -15.25
N PRO A 73 9.36 10.56 -16.47
CA PRO A 73 10.75 10.97 -16.66
C PRO A 73 11.03 12.42 -16.29
N VAL A 74 10.05 13.31 -16.40
CA VAL A 74 10.17 14.72 -16.00
C VAL A 74 10.33 14.85 -14.50
N LEU A 75 9.67 14.00 -13.72
CA LEU A 75 9.83 13.97 -12.25
C LEU A 75 11.25 13.65 -11.82
N CYS A 76 12.00 12.93 -12.65
CA CYS A 76 13.38 12.55 -12.35
C CYS A 76 14.40 13.66 -12.66
N VAL A 77 13.99 14.70 -13.38
CA VAL A 77 14.86 15.83 -13.76
C VAL A 77 14.66 17.01 -12.80
N ALA A 78 13.61 16.98 -11.99
CA ALA A 78 13.35 18.01 -10.99
C ALA A 78 14.55 18.12 -10.02
N THR A 79 15.06 19.34 -9.86
CA THR A 79 16.25 19.62 -9.04
C THR A 79 15.88 19.93 -7.59
N ASN A 80 14.60 20.20 -7.33
CA ASN A 80 14.09 20.53 -6.00
C ASN A 80 12.66 20.00 -5.83
N ILE A 81 12.22 19.95 -4.58
CA ILE A 81 10.90 19.46 -4.17
C ILE A 81 9.79 20.32 -4.77
N GLU A 82 10.01 21.62 -4.91
CA GLU A 82 9.02 22.56 -5.45
C GLU A 82 8.73 22.29 -6.93
N GLU A 83 9.76 22.06 -7.73
CA GLU A 83 9.60 21.67 -9.14
C GLU A 83 8.90 20.32 -9.25
N LEU A 84 9.28 19.37 -8.40
CA LEU A 84 8.68 18.05 -8.38
C LEU A 84 7.18 18.13 -8.02
N TYR A 85 6.83 18.91 -7.00
CA TYR A 85 5.46 19.14 -6.59
C TYR A 85 4.63 19.78 -7.69
N ASN A 86 5.15 20.82 -8.33
CA ASN A 86 4.46 21.50 -9.43
C ASN A 86 4.29 20.58 -10.65
N SER A 87 5.26 19.75 -10.97
CA SER A 87 5.16 18.77 -12.07
C SER A 87 4.13 17.69 -11.78
N VAL A 88 4.10 17.16 -10.55
CA VAL A 88 3.10 16.15 -10.13
C VAL A 88 1.70 16.75 -10.08
N LEU A 89 1.56 17.99 -9.59
CA LEU A 89 0.25 18.63 -9.47
C LEU A 89 -0.42 18.94 -10.79
N ILE A 90 0.34 19.28 -11.83
CA ILE A 90 -0.20 19.83 -13.06
C ILE A 90 -0.41 18.75 -14.12
N GLU A 91 0.43 17.74 -14.18
CA GLU A 91 0.56 16.85 -15.34
C GLU A 91 0.24 15.37 -15.08
N THR A 92 -0.13 14.99 -13.84
CA THR A 92 -0.40 13.58 -13.54
C THR A 92 -1.87 13.32 -13.23
N PRO A 93 -2.35 12.10 -13.45
CA PRO A 93 -3.70 11.68 -13.01
C PRO A 93 -3.92 11.79 -11.51
N LEU A 94 -2.83 11.87 -10.72
CA LEU A 94 -2.86 12.00 -9.26
C LEU A 94 -3.09 13.44 -8.78
N ALA A 95 -3.07 14.43 -9.68
CA ALA A 95 -3.23 15.85 -9.33
C ALA A 95 -4.44 16.13 -8.45
N GLN A 96 -5.53 15.39 -8.64
CA GLN A 96 -6.76 15.51 -7.84
C GLN A 96 -6.56 15.15 -6.37
N TYR A 97 -5.63 14.24 -6.06
CA TYR A 97 -5.36 13.77 -4.68
C TYR A 97 -4.38 14.67 -3.92
N PHE A 98 -3.63 15.50 -4.64
CA PHE A 98 -2.75 16.51 -4.04
C PHE A 98 -3.49 17.79 -3.67
N LYS A 99 -4.49 18.19 -4.46
CA LYS A 99 -5.21 19.45 -4.28
C LYS A 99 -5.92 19.49 -2.93
N GLY A 100 -5.55 20.49 -2.11
CA GLY A 100 -6.19 20.73 -0.81
C GLY A 100 -5.74 19.84 0.34
N SER A 101 -4.88 18.85 0.09
CA SER A 101 -4.43 17.90 1.13
C SER A 101 -2.99 18.11 1.55
N LEU A 102 -2.17 18.72 0.69
CA LEU A 102 -0.74 18.90 0.91
C LEU A 102 -0.35 20.31 0.52
N SER A 103 0.45 20.97 1.37
CA SER A 103 1.10 22.24 1.08
C SER A 103 2.54 22.00 0.64
N HIS A 104 3.13 22.99 0.01
CA HIS A 104 4.55 22.99 -0.38
C HIS A 104 5.49 22.73 0.82
N GLN A 105 5.08 23.12 2.03
CA GLN A 105 5.84 22.94 3.26
C GLN A 105 5.78 21.51 3.81
N ASP A 106 4.83 20.69 3.35
CA ASP A 106 4.64 19.30 3.78
C ASP A 106 5.56 18.31 3.05
N LEU A 107 6.32 18.78 2.06
CA LEU A 107 7.20 17.95 1.22
C LEU A 107 8.65 17.84 1.70
N ASP A 108 8.95 18.17 2.95
CA ASP A 108 10.27 17.94 3.54
C ASP A 108 10.58 16.45 3.67
N GLU A 109 11.86 16.08 3.72
CA GLU A 109 12.34 14.69 3.82
C GLU A 109 11.66 13.86 4.90
N LEU A 110 11.29 14.51 6.01
CA LEU A 110 10.61 13.88 7.14
C LEU A 110 9.14 13.53 6.85
N ASN A 111 8.55 14.11 5.80
CA ASN A 111 7.10 14.03 5.56
C ASN A 111 6.69 13.16 4.38
N ILE A 112 7.63 12.51 3.67
CA ILE A 112 7.29 11.71 2.48
C ILE A 112 6.29 10.59 2.78
N GLU A 113 6.38 9.96 3.94
CA GLU A 113 5.42 8.95 4.37
C GLU A 113 4.05 9.55 4.69
N ILE A 114 4.00 10.77 5.22
CA ILE A 114 2.75 11.51 5.44
C ILE A 114 2.12 11.82 4.10
N VAL A 115 2.90 12.32 3.14
CA VAL A 115 2.45 12.59 1.76
C VAL A 115 1.89 11.32 1.13
N ARG A 116 2.64 10.23 1.15
CA ARG A 116 2.24 8.94 0.60
C ARG A 116 0.93 8.44 1.22
N ASN A 117 0.84 8.46 2.55
CA ASN A 117 -0.38 8.00 3.25
C ASN A 117 -1.57 8.91 2.98
N THR A 118 -1.38 10.21 2.86
CA THR A 118 -2.43 11.17 2.48
C THR A 118 -2.95 10.89 1.06
N LEU A 119 -2.05 10.66 0.10
CA LEU A 119 -2.44 10.29 -1.26
C LEU A 119 -3.21 8.98 -1.31
N TYR A 120 -2.73 7.97 -0.57
CA TYR A 120 -3.42 6.68 -0.49
C TYR A 120 -4.80 6.81 0.15
N LYS A 121 -4.94 7.60 1.21
CA LYS A 121 -6.24 7.88 1.82
C LYS A 121 -7.22 8.45 0.79
N ASN A 122 -6.83 9.53 0.13
CA ASN A 122 -7.69 10.21 -0.84
C ASN A 122 -8.05 9.29 -2.02
N TYR A 123 -7.06 8.54 -2.52
CA TYR A 123 -7.27 7.57 -3.58
C TYR A 123 -8.23 6.44 -3.17
N LEU A 124 -8.05 5.86 -2.00
CA LEU A 124 -8.89 4.75 -1.54
C LEU A 124 -10.32 5.21 -1.27
N GLU A 125 -10.51 6.41 -0.70
CA GLU A 125 -11.82 6.99 -0.48
C GLU A 125 -12.55 7.27 -1.81
N ASP A 126 -11.84 7.81 -2.81
CA ASP A 126 -12.40 8.07 -4.14
C ASP A 126 -12.73 6.76 -4.87
N PHE A 127 -11.86 5.76 -4.81
CA PHE A 127 -12.13 4.46 -5.42
C PHE A 127 -13.30 3.74 -4.74
N TYR A 128 -13.36 3.75 -3.41
CA TYR A 128 -14.48 3.19 -2.66
C TYR A 128 -15.80 3.88 -3.00
N HIS A 129 -15.78 5.21 -3.08
CA HIS A 129 -16.93 5.99 -3.51
C HIS A 129 -17.35 5.62 -4.94
N PHE A 130 -16.40 5.56 -5.89
CA PHE A 130 -16.67 5.22 -7.27
C PHE A 130 -17.36 3.87 -7.42
N VAL A 131 -16.85 2.80 -6.79
CA VAL A 131 -17.45 1.46 -6.93
C VAL A 131 -18.83 1.34 -6.28
N ASN A 132 -19.13 2.17 -5.29
CA ASN A 132 -20.40 2.15 -4.57
C ASN A 132 -21.45 3.13 -5.09
N THR A 133 -21.08 4.10 -5.94
CA THR A 133 -22.01 5.11 -6.45
C THR A 133 -22.19 5.09 -7.96
N HIS A 134 -21.23 4.52 -8.71
CA HIS A 134 -21.34 4.47 -10.17
C HIS A 134 -22.51 3.59 -10.61
N PRO A 135 -23.39 4.06 -11.53
CA PRO A 135 -24.63 3.36 -11.89
C PRO A 135 -24.44 1.92 -12.38
N GLU A 136 -23.31 1.62 -13.04
CA GLU A 136 -23.02 0.27 -13.56
C GLU A 136 -22.39 -0.66 -12.51
N MET A 137 -22.05 -0.16 -11.32
CA MET A 137 -21.37 -0.94 -10.27
C MET A 137 -22.14 -0.98 -8.96
N ALA A 138 -22.77 0.12 -8.57
CA ALA A 138 -23.50 0.23 -7.31
C ALA A 138 -24.55 -0.89 -7.18
N GLY A 139 -24.53 -1.60 -6.04
CA GLY A 139 -25.46 -2.70 -5.77
C GLY A 139 -25.23 -3.97 -6.62
N THR A 140 -24.11 -4.08 -7.32
CA THR A 140 -23.73 -5.27 -8.09
C THR A 140 -22.68 -6.10 -7.34
N PRO A 141 -22.45 -7.36 -7.75
CA PRO A 141 -21.36 -8.16 -7.20
C PRO A 141 -19.97 -7.51 -7.34
N THR A 142 -19.80 -6.55 -8.27
CA THR A 142 -18.56 -5.77 -8.38
C THR A 142 -18.36 -4.86 -7.17
N SER A 143 -19.38 -4.08 -6.78
CA SER A 143 -19.26 -3.19 -5.61
C SER A 143 -19.09 -3.97 -4.32
N GLU A 144 -19.77 -5.11 -4.17
CA GLU A 144 -19.62 -5.96 -2.98
C GLU A 144 -18.18 -6.51 -2.84
N ALA A 145 -17.65 -7.12 -3.91
CA ALA A 145 -16.31 -7.68 -3.89
C ALA A 145 -15.23 -6.60 -3.73
N MET A 146 -15.38 -5.47 -4.41
CA MET A 146 -14.44 -4.36 -4.30
C MET A 146 -14.50 -3.68 -2.94
N SER A 147 -15.70 -3.53 -2.35
CA SER A 147 -15.83 -2.98 -0.99
C SER A 147 -15.07 -3.84 0.01
N GLU A 148 -15.22 -5.17 -0.04
CA GLU A 148 -14.48 -6.08 0.84
C GLU A 148 -12.95 -5.92 0.71
N MET A 149 -12.44 -5.80 -0.53
CA MET A 149 -11.00 -5.61 -0.78
C MET A 149 -10.50 -4.25 -0.33
N LEU A 150 -11.24 -3.18 -0.63
CA LEU A 150 -10.84 -1.81 -0.30
C LEU A 150 -10.97 -1.54 1.20
N GLU A 151 -11.99 -2.06 1.88
CA GLU A 151 -12.13 -1.98 3.34
C GLU A 151 -10.97 -2.67 4.05
N PHE A 152 -10.59 -3.86 3.57
CA PHE A 152 -9.42 -4.55 4.11
C PHE A 152 -8.12 -3.75 3.91
N GLU A 153 -7.91 -3.17 2.73
CA GLU A 153 -6.74 -2.34 2.46
C GLU A 153 -6.73 -1.07 3.33
N ALA A 154 -7.88 -0.43 3.53
CA ALA A 154 -8.03 0.74 4.39
C ALA A 154 -7.67 0.43 5.85
N ASP A 155 -8.19 -0.68 6.39
CA ASP A 155 -7.93 -1.12 7.75
C ASP A 155 -6.47 -1.53 7.96
N ARG A 156 -5.90 -2.29 7.01
CA ARG A 156 -4.48 -2.67 7.02
C ARG A 156 -3.58 -1.44 7.08
N ARG A 157 -3.89 -0.41 6.27
CA ARG A 157 -3.14 0.85 6.29
C ARG A 157 -3.27 1.59 7.60
N ALA A 158 -4.48 1.69 8.16
CA ALA A 158 -4.69 2.34 9.45
C ALA A 158 -3.89 1.65 10.57
N ILE A 159 -3.86 0.31 10.59
CA ILE A 159 -3.06 -0.47 11.54
C ILE A 159 -1.56 -0.21 11.32
N ASN A 160 -1.07 -0.30 10.08
CA ASN A 160 0.34 -0.12 9.77
C ASN A 160 0.82 1.31 10.06
N ILE A 161 0.05 2.34 9.71
CA ILE A 161 0.34 3.73 10.07
C ILE A 161 0.48 3.87 11.58
N THR A 162 -0.41 3.22 12.35
CA THR A 162 -0.37 3.27 13.81
C THR A 162 0.90 2.61 14.36
N LEU A 163 1.17 1.37 13.97
CA LEU A 163 2.33 0.62 14.43
C LEU A 163 3.65 1.32 14.08
N ASN A 164 3.76 1.84 12.85
CA ASN A 164 4.97 2.52 12.37
C ASN A 164 5.16 3.92 12.95
N SER A 165 4.11 4.50 13.54
CA SER A 165 4.19 5.83 14.17
C SER A 165 4.71 5.80 15.61
N PHE A 166 4.83 4.62 16.22
CA PHE A 166 5.34 4.54 17.59
C PHE A 166 6.81 4.94 17.67
N GLY A 167 7.13 5.85 18.59
CA GLY A 167 8.48 6.38 18.74
C GLY A 167 8.89 7.40 17.67
N THR A 168 7.95 7.85 16.85
CA THR A 168 8.17 8.93 15.87
C THR A 168 7.57 10.24 16.35
N GLU A 169 7.87 11.34 15.65
CA GLU A 169 7.34 12.69 15.96
C GLU A 169 5.87 12.87 15.50
N LEU A 170 5.27 11.87 14.83
CA LEU A 170 3.91 11.95 14.33
C LEU A 170 2.90 12.03 15.48
N SER A 171 2.21 13.16 15.61
CA SER A 171 1.22 13.35 16.66
C SER A 171 -0.01 12.44 16.46
N LYS A 172 -0.72 12.13 17.57
CA LYS A 172 -1.98 11.36 17.52
C LYS A 172 -3.05 12.03 16.64
N ALA A 173 -3.06 13.37 16.62
CA ALA A 173 -4.00 14.13 15.80
C ALA A 173 -3.65 14.04 14.31
N ASP A 174 -2.37 14.09 13.95
CA ASP A 174 -1.92 13.98 12.57
C ASP A 174 -2.06 12.53 12.07
N ARG A 175 -1.73 11.55 12.91
CA ARG A 175 -1.97 10.14 12.62
C ARG A 175 -3.42 9.89 12.22
N LYS A 176 -4.39 10.44 12.98
CA LYS A 176 -5.82 10.30 12.67
C LYS A 176 -6.20 10.85 11.30
N LYS A 177 -5.54 11.93 10.85
CA LYS A 177 -5.81 12.54 9.53
C LYS A 177 -5.40 11.65 8.36
N LEU A 178 -4.49 10.69 8.59
CA LEU A 178 -3.97 9.77 7.57
C LEU A 178 -4.86 8.54 7.34
N TYR A 179 -5.79 8.25 8.25
CA TYR A 179 -6.66 7.08 8.11
C TYR A 179 -7.76 7.32 7.08
N PRO A 180 -8.05 6.33 6.22
CA PRO A 180 -9.26 6.35 5.39
C PRO A 180 -10.53 6.43 6.25
N ASN A 181 -11.54 7.14 5.76
CA ASN A 181 -12.83 7.31 6.45
C ASN A 181 -13.84 6.21 6.07
N PHE A 182 -13.35 5.00 5.88
CA PHE A 182 -14.15 3.80 5.65
C PHE A 182 -13.32 2.57 6.06
N GLY A 183 -13.96 1.40 6.08
CA GLY A 183 -13.36 0.14 6.53
C GLY A 183 -14.16 -0.48 7.68
N LYS A 184 -13.84 -1.71 8.04
CA LYS A 184 -14.48 -2.44 9.15
C LYS A 184 -14.13 -1.84 10.52
N LEU A 185 -12.96 -1.19 10.62
CA LEU A 185 -12.53 -0.49 11.84
C LEU A 185 -13.11 0.92 11.95
N TYR A 186 -13.59 1.49 10.85
CA TYR A 186 -14.15 2.85 10.87
C TYR A 186 -15.60 2.84 11.41
N PRO A 187 -16.00 3.82 12.25
CA PRO A 187 -15.20 4.94 12.79
C PRO A 187 -14.56 4.64 14.16
N GLU A 188 -15.07 3.70 14.93
CA GLU A 188 -14.70 3.48 16.33
C GLU A 188 -13.30 2.91 16.50
N GLY A 189 -12.99 1.84 15.77
CA GLY A 189 -11.67 1.22 15.78
C GLY A 189 -10.56 2.19 15.34
N THR A 190 -10.81 2.99 14.30
CA THR A 190 -9.85 4.01 13.84
C THR A 190 -9.64 5.12 14.87
N LEU A 191 -10.68 5.48 15.63
CA LEU A 191 -10.54 6.42 16.74
C LEU A 191 -9.69 5.82 17.87
N MET A 192 -9.87 4.55 18.19
CA MET A 192 -9.05 3.84 19.18
C MET A 192 -7.60 3.72 18.71
N LEU A 193 -7.37 3.34 17.45
CA LEU A 193 -6.04 3.30 16.82
C LEU A 193 -5.33 4.64 16.92
N SER A 194 -6.03 5.75 16.69
CA SER A 194 -5.43 7.08 16.76
C SER A 194 -4.91 7.43 18.16
N ARG A 195 -5.45 6.82 19.21
CA ARG A 195 -5.10 7.05 20.61
C ARG A 195 -4.08 6.07 21.15
N ALA A 196 -3.86 4.94 20.45
CA ALA A 196 -2.94 3.90 20.88
C ALA A 196 -1.50 4.43 21.01
N ASP A 197 -0.83 4.00 22.06
CA ASP A 197 0.56 4.35 22.37
C ASP A 197 1.52 3.15 22.16
N ASP A 198 0.96 1.96 22.11
CA ASP A 198 1.69 0.70 22.00
C ASP A 198 0.89 -0.37 21.21
N ALA A 199 1.51 -1.52 21.01
CA ALA A 199 0.92 -2.64 20.31
C ALA A 199 -0.33 -3.22 21.02
N GLU A 200 -0.41 -3.12 22.35
CA GLU A 200 -1.57 -3.57 23.10
C GLU A 200 -2.77 -2.64 22.87
N GLY A 201 -2.54 -1.33 22.78
CA GLY A 201 -3.56 -0.37 22.38
C GLY A 201 -4.10 -0.64 20.97
N VAL A 202 -3.25 -1.07 20.03
CA VAL A 202 -3.68 -1.51 18.70
C VAL A 202 -4.53 -2.77 18.78
N ARG A 203 -4.09 -3.77 19.58
CA ARG A 203 -4.83 -5.02 19.78
C ARG A 203 -6.24 -4.77 20.29
N LEU A 204 -6.38 -3.88 21.28
CA LEU A 204 -7.70 -3.49 21.80
C LEU A 204 -8.57 -2.79 20.74
N ALA A 205 -7.96 -1.96 19.89
CA ALA A 205 -8.67 -1.25 18.84
C ALA A 205 -9.25 -2.18 17.75
N VAL A 206 -8.59 -3.31 17.49
CA VAL A 206 -9.01 -4.28 16.48
C VAL A 206 -9.87 -5.42 17.01
N ASP A 207 -10.09 -5.50 18.32
CA ASP A 207 -10.82 -6.60 18.98
C ASP A 207 -12.27 -6.76 18.46
N GLY A 208 -12.87 -5.68 17.99
CA GLY A 208 -14.20 -5.69 17.37
C GLY A 208 -14.30 -6.38 16.02
N VAL A 209 -13.18 -6.64 15.33
CA VAL A 209 -13.13 -7.31 14.03
C VAL A 209 -12.45 -8.67 14.19
N HIS A 210 -13.24 -9.74 14.07
CA HIS A 210 -12.78 -11.12 14.34
C HIS A 210 -11.49 -11.50 13.64
N ASP A 211 -11.37 -11.19 12.34
CA ASP A 211 -10.18 -11.52 11.55
C ASP A 211 -8.92 -10.86 12.15
N TYR A 212 -8.99 -9.57 12.44
CA TYR A 212 -7.84 -8.82 12.97
C TYR A 212 -7.49 -9.25 14.39
N LYS A 213 -8.50 -9.48 15.23
CA LYS A 213 -8.30 -10.06 16.56
C LYS A 213 -7.48 -11.35 16.48
N THR A 214 -7.87 -12.29 15.62
CA THR A 214 -7.15 -13.57 15.45
C THR A 214 -5.71 -13.38 14.97
N PHE A 215 -5.41 -12.35 14.17
CA PHE A 215 -4.05 -12.05 13.73
C PHE A 215 -3.18 -11.60 14.89
N PHE A 216 -3.67 -10.68 15.72
CA PHE A 216 -2.91 -10.20 16.87
C PHE A 216 -2.74 -11.29 17.93
N ASP A 217 -3.76 -12.13 18.16
CA ASP A 217 -3.64 -13.27 19.07
C ASP A 217 -2.59 -14.29 18.58
N ALA A 218 -2.56 -14.61 17.30
CA ALA A 218 -1.58 -15.53 16.72
C ALA A 218 -0.13 -15.01 16.83
N VAL A 219 0.08 -13.70 16.63
CA VAL A 219 1.40 -13.09 16.78
C VAL A 219 1.84 -13.07 18.25
N SER A 220 0.93 -12.77 19.18
CA SER A 220 1.22 -12.72 20.62
C SER A 220 1.62 -14.10 21.18
N ILE A 221 0.99 -15.16 20.71
CA ILE A 221 1.31 -16.53 21.12
C ILE A 221 2.69 -16.95 20.59
N GLY A 222 3.09 -16.47 19.38
CA GLY A 222 4.40 -16.78 18.76
C GLY A 222 5.57 -15.98 19.33
N GLY A 223 5.32 -14.83 19.96
CA GLY A 223 6.34 -13.90 20.45
C GLY A 223 6.61 -13.90 21.97
N GLY A 224 5.85 -14.64 22.74
CA GLY A 224 5.91 -14.62 24.20
C GLY A 224 6.53 -15.85 24.82
N ALA A 225 7.69 -15.63 25.40
CA ALA A 225 8.36 -16.42 26.43
C ALA A 225 9.58 -17.24 25.98
N SER A 226 10.74 -16.70 26.26
CA SER A 226 11.91 -17.45 26.71
C SER A 226 11.53 -18.32 27.94
N GLY A 227 11.00 -19.49 27.70
CA GLY A 227 10.85 -20.58 28.65
C GLY A 227 11.54 -21.83 28.09
N PRO A 228 12.18 -22.69 28.92
CA PRO A 228 13.02 -23.78 28.43
C PRO A 228 12.18 -24.78 27.61
N SER A 229 12.67 -24.99 26.40
CA SER A 229 12.19 -25.96 25.43
C SER A 229 12.00 -27.33 26.05
N ASN A 230 10.81 -27.92 25.87
CA ASN A 230 10.70 -29.37 25.94
C ASN A 230 10.00 -29.93 24.69
N MET A 231 10.82 -30.61 23.92
CA MET A 231 10.59 -31.70 22.97
C MET A 231 9.18 -31.89 22.39
N GLY A 232 9.10 -31.73 21.07
CA GLY A 232 8.11 -32.47 20.26
C GLY A 232 7.58 -31.70 19.06
N GLY A 233 8.29 -31.75 17.94
CA GLY A 233 7.74 -31.83 16.60
C GLY A 233 6.84 -30.68 16.10
N GLY A 234 7.39 -29.85 15.21
CA GLY A 234 6.64 -28.94 14.38
C GLY A 234 7.19 -27.54 14.48
N SER A 235 8.08 -27.16 13.56
CA SER A 235 8.56 -25.79 13.40
C SER A 235 7.41 -24.87 12.94
N THR A 236 6.66 -24.38 13.91
CA THR A 236 5.80 -23.21 13.67
C THR A 236 6.72 -21.98 13.85
N GLU A 237 7.50 -21.64 12.84
CA GLU A 237 8.06 -20.31 12.74
C GLU A 237 6.89 -19.35 12.89
N GLY A 238 6.89 -18.54 13.96
CA GLY A 238 5.80 -17.61 14.24
C GLY A 238 5.58 -16.70 13.04
N LYS A 239 4.40 -16.78 12.45
CA LYS A 239 4.03 -15.91 11.33
C LYS A 239 4.05 -14.45 11.80
N SER A 240 4.62 -13.58 10.99
CA SER A 240 4.55 -12.14 11.26
C SER A 240 3.12 -11.62 10.99
N LEU A 241 2.78 -10.48 11.55
CA LEU A 241 1.49 -9.81 11.28
C LEU A 241 1.31 -9.56 9.77
N GLU A 242 2.39 -9.19 9.09
CA GLU A 242 2.40 -9.01 7.62
C GLU A 242 2.06 -10.30 6.88
N ASP A 243 2.59 -11.45 7.31
CA ASP A 243 2.28 -12.75 6.68
C ASP A 243 0.78 -13.07 6.81
N LEU A 244 0.15 -12.69 7.93
CA LEU A 244 -1.28 -12.88 8.15
C LEU A 244 -2.13 -11.93 7.29
N PHE A 245 -1.73 -10.67 7.16
CA PHE A 245 -2.36 -9.74 6.23
C PHE A 245 -2.25 -10.22 4.78
N TYR A 246 -1.09 -10.71 4.35
CA TYR A 246 -0.92 -11.30 3.02
C TYR A 246 -1.82 -12.50 2.79
N GLN A 247 -1.93 -13.39 3.77
CA GLN A 247 -2.84 -14.54 3.67
C GLN A 247 -4.29 -14.10 3.51
N LYS A 248 -4.72 -13.09 4.26
CA LYS A 248 -6.09 -12.58 4.17
C LYS A 248 -6.35 -11.89 2.84
N GLU A 249 -5.41 -11.08 2.36
CA GLU A 249 -5.50 -10.46 1.04
C GLU A 249 -5.63 -11.51 -0.08
N MET A 250 -4.87 -12.62 0.00
CA MET A 250 -4.99 -13.74 -0.94
C MET A 250 -6.35 -14.42 -0.85
N GLU A 251 -6.88 -14.63 0.35
CA GLU A 251 -8.20 -15.23 0.57
C GLU A 251 -9.29 -14.37 -0.06
N ILE A 252 -9.32 -13.07 0.25
CA ILE A 252 -10.30 -12.12 -0.29
C ILE A 252 -10.19 -12.05 -1.82
N SER A 253 -8.96 -11.93 -2.35
CA SER A 253 -8.72 -11.90 -3.79
C SER A 253 -9.14 -13.20 -4.49
N LYS A 254 -8.90 -14.36 -3.87
CA LYS A 254 -9.35 -15.65 -4.38
C LYS A 254 -10.87 -15.74 -4.40
N ASN A 255 -11.53 -15.26 -3.36
CA ASN A 255 -13.00 -15.25 -3.27
C ASN A 255 -13.64 -14.40 -4.38
N ALA A 256 -12.97 -13.34 -4.85
CA ALA A 256 -13.46 -12.55 -5.98
C ALA A 256 -13.57 -13.36 -7.27
N PHE A 257 -12.74 -14.38 -7.49
CA PHE A 257 -12.84 -15.26 -8.66
C PHE A 257 -14.04 -16.21 -8.62
N THR A 258 -14.66 -16.42 -7.47
CA THR A 258 -15.88 -17.21 -7.36
C THR A 258 -17.13 -16.44 -7.80
N ARG A 259 -17.02 -15.10 -7.89
CA ARG A 259 -18.08 -14.22 -8.35
C ARG A 259 -17.92 -13.96 -9.85
N GLN A 260 -18.91 -14.36 -10.64
CA GLN A 260 -18.88 -14.21 -12.10
C GLN A 260 -19.26 -12.77 -12.52
N PHE A 261 -18.76 -12.35 -13.69
CA PHE A 261 -19.10 -11.08 -14.34
C PHE A 261 -18.85 -9.82 -13.51
N THR A 262 -17.74 -9.80 -12.75
CA THR A 262 -17.36 -8.65 -11.93
C THR A 262 -16.05 -8.03 -12.40
N TYR A 263 -15.93 -6.70 -12.30
CA TYR A 263 -14.65 -6.01 -12.54
C TYR A 263 -13.61 -6.32 -11.45
N ALA A 264 -14.08 -6.74 -10.28
CA ALA A 264 -13.23 -7.11 -9.15
C ALA A 264 -12.23 -8.22 -9.49
N ILE A 265 -12.54 -9.09 -10.45
CA ILE A 265 -11.62 -10.12 -10.94
C ILE A 265 -10.31 -9.51 -11.46
N VAL A 266 -10.38 -8.37 -12.14
CA VAL A 266 -9.19 -7.69 -12.67
C VAL A 266 -8.31 -7.19 -11.55
N TYR A 267 -8.91 -6.54 -10.54
CA TYR A 267 -8.19 -6.06 -9.36
C TYR A 267 -7.56 -7.23 -8.57
N ALA A 268 -8.34 -8.26 -8.29
CA ALA A 268 -7.88 -9.47 -7.62
C ALA A 268 -6.75 -10.17 -8.38
N TRP A 269 -6.84 -10.25 -9.72
CA TRP A 269 -5.79 -10.82 -10.56
C TRP A 269 -4.48 -10.05 -10.44
N VAL A 270 -4.54 -8.72 -10.46
CA VAL A 270 -3.36 -7.87 -10.30
C VAL A 270 -2.73 -8.11 -8.93
N LYS A 271 -3.52 -8.09 -7.85
CA LYS A 271 -3.05 -8.35 -6.48
C LYS A 271 -2.40 -9.73 -6.31
N LEU A 272 -3.03 -10.78 -6.80
CA LEU A 272 -2.45 -12.13 -6.75
C LEU A 272 -1.17 -12.26 -7.58
N ARG A 273 -1.08 -11.58 -8.73
CA ARG A 273 0.14 -11.55 -9.55
C ARG A 273 1.30 -10.87 -8.80
N GLU A 274 1.04 -9.79 -8.10
CA GLU A 274 2.05 -9.13 -7.26
C GLU A 274 2.59 -10.09 -6.20
N GLN A 275 1.71 -10.78 -5.50
CA GLN A 275 2.10 -11.70 -4.45
C GLN A 275 2.93 -12.88 -4.97
N VAL A 276 2.58 -13.44 -6.13
CA VAL A 276 3.39 -14.47 -6.79
C VAL A 276 4.79 -13.94 -7.12
N CYS A 277 4.89 -12.71 -7.62
CA CYS A 277 6.18 -12.11 -7.91
C CYS A 277 7.01 -11.80 -6.65
N GLN A 278 6.36 -11.47 -5.54
CA GLN A 278 7.02 -11.25 -4.25
C GLN A 278 7.44 -12.55 -3.58
N ALA A 279 6.63 -13.60 -3.65
CA ALA A 279 6.96 -14.93 -3.12
C ALA A 279 8.21 -15.56 -3.77
N GLY A 280 8.49 -15.22 -5.02
CA GLY A 280 9.72 -15.63 -5.73
C GLY A 280 10.98 -14.84 -5.34
N LYS A 281 10.85 -13.76 -4.55
CA LYS A 281 11.98 -12.95 -4.10
C LYS A 281 12.34 -13.32 -2.66
N PRO A 282 13.65 -13.40 -2.34
CA PRO A 282 14.05 -13.61 -0.96
C PRO A 282 13.53 -12.47 -0.08
N ARG A 283 13.14 -12.80 1.16
CA ARG A 283 12.45 -11.89 2.10
C ARG A 283 13.14 -10.52 2.27
N TRP A 284 14.48 -10.47 2.16
CA TRP A 284 15.24 -9.23 2.21
C TRP A 284 15.13 -8.33 0.96
N ALA A 285 14.65 -8.87 -0.16
CA ALA A 285 14.49 -8.15 -1.42
C ALA A 285 13.06 -7.64 -1.67
N GLN A 286 12.16 -7.79 -0.68
CA GLN A 286 10.78 -7.30 -0.76
C GLN A 286 10.76 -5.78 -0.51
N PRO A 287 10.21 -4.95 -1.42
CA PRO A 287 10.28 -3.50 -1.33
C PRO A 287 9.70 -2.90 -0.05
N GLN A 288 8.65 -3.50 0.49
CA GLN A 288 7.99 -3.03 1.72
C GLN A 288 8.88 -3.19 2.96
N LEU A 289 9.60 -4.30 3.09
CA LEU A 289 10.54 -4.53 4.18
C LEU A 289 11.80 -3.65 4.11
N ILE A 290 12.16 -3.16 2.92
CA ILE A 290 13.31 -2.25 2.75
C ILE A 290 12.95 -0.84 3.21
N MET A 291 11.71 -0.40 3.03
CA MET A 291 11.24 0.90 3.53
C MET A 291 11.10 0.87 5.06
N ASP A 292 10.51 -0.17 5.63
CA ASP A 292 10.33 -0.30 7.09
C ASP A 292 11.65 -0.38 7.86
N ARG A 293 12.73 -0.96 7.29
CA ARG A 293 14.03 -1.02 7.95
C ARG A 293 14.81 0.30 7.92
N LYS A 294 14.53 1.21 7.00
CA LYS A 294 15.26 2.49 6.91
C LYS A 294 14.70 3.57 7.81
N SER A 295 13.42 3.51 8.14
CA SER A 295 12.82 4.38 9.16
C SER A 295 13.26 4.02 10.60
N ALA A 296 13.79 2.79 10.80
CA ALA A 296 14.26 2.33 12.10
C ALA A 296 15.77 2.61 12.37
N ILE A 297 16.51 3.15 11.41
CA ILE A 297 17.90 3.57 11.63
C ILE A 297 17.90 5.06 11.94
N SER A 298 17.70 5.38 13.21
CA SER A 298 17.94 6.70 13.77
C SER A 298 19.36 7.18 13.52
N PRO A 299 19.59 8.42 13.14
CA PRO A 299 20.90 9.04 13.16
C PRO A 299 21.20 9.46 14.60
N GLY A 300 22.00 8.67 15.28
CA GLY A 300 22.42 8.99 16.64
C GLY A 300 23.71 8.32 17.01
N LEU A 301 24.82 8.83 16.46
CA LEU A 301 26.13 8.66 17.09
C LEU A 301 26.88 10.00 17.06
N PRO A 302 27.21 10.55 18.20
CA PRO A 302 28.05 11.76 18.27
C PRO A 302 29.46 11.37 17.87
N SER A 303 30.04 12.20 17.00
CA SER A 303 31.46 12.25 16.70
C SER A 303 32.26 12.55 17.97
N VAL A 304 33.22 11.71 18.26
CA VAL A 304 34.43 12.05 19.03
C VAL A 304 35.60 12.08 18.08
#